data_713f361410034ab1868a3883a199df70
#
_entry.id   713f361410034ab1868a3883a199df70
#
_cell.length_a   1.000
_cell.length_b   1.000
_cell.length_c   1.000
_cell.angle_alpha   90.00
_cell.angle_beta   90.00
_cell.angle_gamma   90.00
#
_symmetry.space_group_name_H-M   'P 1'
#
loop_
_entity.id
_entity.type
_entity.pdbx_description
1 polymer ?
#
loop_
_entity_poly.entity_id
_entity_poly.type
_entity_poly.pdbx_seq_one_letter_code
_entity_poly.pdbx_strand_id
1 'polypeptide(L)'
;MSYIRTLPNGKYRVEIRKKQISIQNKTFGNKLEAEQWANDFESKIELILSIKSKKIKKLSPDKVEELGGIALFQKLGVEVSFLTFKSLANEYTRQWTGKDENMLRRVAFWLNVFNDKPVKSIKSSQIESVLEQYATGSVNGYGSDKPKSNNTLLRMKSVLSGVFIYAIDKKYLDKNPAEKVRIKAQQNLIERFLSDDERDRLLNACSESTWDKMHLLILLAITTGMRKSELIYLRWSDIDFDKGLAILGDTKNGSPRLNPIPSFVLDEMKQFRQIGNGLVFFSPNNSEKPFDFRKQWDKVRDRADLVSFRFHDLRHTAASYLVMAGATLHEAGQILGHKSEQTTKRYAHLSTGHKSALSERVMSEVFNS
;
A
#
# COMPACT_ATOMS: atom_id res chain seq x y z
N MET A 1 -4.95 36.92 -33.59
CA MET A 1 -4.07 37.16 -34.73
C MET A 1 -2.73 36.47 -34.49
N SER A 2 -2.32 35.66 -35.42
CA SER A 2 -1.01 35.04 -35.44
C SER A 2 0.04 35.97 -36.01
N TYR A 3 1.24 35.90 -35.48
CA TYR A 3 2.42 36.60 -35.98
C TYR A 3 3.53 35.60 -36.21
N ILE A 4 4.01 35.49 -37.45
CA ILE A 4 5.08 34.58 -37.83
C ILE A 4 6.34 35.41 -38.12
N ARG A 5 7.44 35.08 -37.41
CA ARG A 5 8.74 35.73 -37.66
C ARG A 5 9.82 34.66 -37.92
N THR A 6 10.72 35.02 -38.82
CA THR A 6 11.93 34.24 -39.05
C THR A 6 12.95 34.50 -37.95
N LEU A 7 13.50 33.46 -37.36
CA LEU A 7 14.57 33.55 -36.35
C LEU A 7 15.96 33.58 -37.03
N PRO A 8 17.00 34.07 -36.37
CA PRO A 8 18.36 34.12 -36.93
C PRO A 8 18.92 32.76 -37.38
N ASN A 9 18.40 31.68 -36.81
CA ASN A 9 18.75 30.28 -37.14
C ASN A 9 17.91 29.69 -38.29
N GLY A 10 17.19 30.53 -39.06
CA GLY A 10 16.38 30.09 -40.21
C GLY A 10 15.04 29.42 -39.85
N LYS A 11 14.71 29.26 -38.57
CA LYS A 11 13.43 28.71 -38.13
C LYS A 11 12.33 29.76 -38.03
N TYR A 12 11.08 29.29 -38.10
CA TYR A 12 9.89 30.16 -38.06
C TYR A 12 9.22 30.05 -36.70
N ARG A 13 9.12 31.18 -35.98
CA ARG A 13 8.41 31.24 -34.69
C ARG A 13 7.05 31.87 -34.92
N VAL A 14 6.03 31.10 -34.57
CA VAL A 14 4.64 31.56 -34.53
C VAL A 14 4.32 32.01 -33.12
N GLU A 15 3.71 33.17 -33.00
CA GLU A 15 3.15 33.72 -31.77
C GLU A 15 1.69 34.09 -31.98
N ILE A 16 0.81 33.52 -31.18
CA ILE A 16 -0.63 33.82 -31.25
C ILE A 16 -0.99 34.74 -30.08
N ARG A 17 -1.52 35.89 -30.37
CA ARG A 17 -1.88 36.92 -29.40
C ARG A 17 -3.36 37.29 -29.49
N LYS A 18 -3.97 37.61 -28.34
CA LYS A 18 -5.30 38.20 -28.22
C LYS A 18 -5.27 39.33 -27.21
N LYS A 19 -5.74 40.55 -27.60
CA LYS A 19 -5.73 41.73 -26.74
C LYS A 19 -4.41 41.93 -26.00
N GLN A 20 -3.28 41.88 -26.71
CA GLN A 20 -1.91 41.98 -26.20
C GLN A 20 -1.42 40.83 -25.31
N ILE A 21 -2.24 39.83 -25.00
CA ILE A 21 -1.84 38.65 -24.23
C ILE A 21 -1.35 37.60 -25.20
N SER A 22 -0.13 37.07 -24.95
CA SER A 22 0.38 35.89 -25.67
C SER A 22 -0.37 34.64 -25.22
N ILE A 23 -1.09 34.01 -26.15
CA ILE A 23 -1.87 32.81 -25.90
C ILE A 23 -0.98 31.58 -26.01
N GLN A 24 -0.25 31.46 -27.13
CA GLN A 24 0.62 30.32 -27.42
C GLN A 24 1.75 30.76 -28.37
N ASN A 25 2.91 30.10 -28.24
CA ASN A 25 3.99 30.22 -29.22
C ASN A 25 4.57 28.86 -29.56
N LYS A 26 5.04 28.68 -30.80
CA LYS A 26 5.70 27.47 -31.25
C LYS A 26 6.70 27.78 -32.36
N THR A 27 7.77 26.99 -32.47
CA THR A 27 8.82 27.17 -33.47
C THR A 27 8.85 26.00 -34.44
N PHE A 28 8.97 26.27 -35.74
CA PHE A 28 8.93 25.27 -36.81
C PHE A 28 10.18 25.40 -37.69
N GLY A 29 10.54 24.30 -38.34
CA GLY A 29 11.64 24.27 -39.30
C GLY A 29 11.22 24.77 -40.71
N ASN A 30 9.91 24.74 -41.00
CA ASN A 30 9.34 25.05 -42.31
C ASN A 30 8.24 26.09 -42.17
N LYS A 31 8.20 27.07 -43.12
CA LYS A 31 7.23 28.15 -43.13
C LYS A 31 5.79 27.65 -43.35
N LEU A 32 5.61 26.66 -44.23
CA LEU A 32 4.29 26.10 -44.52
C LEU A 32 3.67 25.42 -43.30
N GLU A 33 4.47 24.66 -42.55
CA GLU A 33 4.03 24.06 -41.29
C GLU A 33 3.65 25.12 -40.24
N ALA A 34 4.42 26.19 -40.17
CA ALA A 34 4.14 27.31 -39.28
C ALA A 34 2.79 27.99 -39.61
N GLU A 35 2.52 28.22 -40.90
CA GLU A 35 1.28 28.80 -41.38
C GLU A 35 0.07 27.88 -41.16
N GLN A 36 0.23 26.61 -41.47
CA GLN A 36 -0.83 25.57 -41.23
C GLN A 36 -1.20 25.50 -39.75
N TRP A 37 -0.18 25.41 -38.87
CA TRP A 37 -0.40 25.36 -37.44
C TRP A 37 -1.07 26.65 -36.90
N ALA A 38 -0.67 27.81 -37.42
CA ALA A 38 -1.26 29.10 -37.03
C ALA A 38 -2.74 29.16 -37.37
N ASN A 39 -3.10 28.78 -38.59
CA ASN A 39 -4.49 28.76 -39.09
C ASN A 39 -5.37 27.78 -38.31
N ASP A 40 -4.85 26.56 -38.04
CA ASP A 40 -5.57 25.55 -37.27
C ASP A 40 -5.81 26.02 -35.81
N PHE A 41 -4.80 26.66 -35.20
CA PHE A 41 -4.93 27.17 -33.84
C PHE A 41 -5.84 28.38 -33.75
N GLU A 42 -5.82 29.32 -34.73
CA GLU A 42 -6.75 30.45 -34.81
C GLU A 42 -8.20 29.97 -34.98
N SER A 43 -8.44 28.98 -35.83
CA SER A 43 -9.75 28.34 -36.00
C SER A 43 -10.28 27.74 -34.70
N LYS A 44 -9.41 27.12 -33.90
CA LYS A 44 -9.78 26.62 -32.56
C LYS A 44 -10.18 27.75 -31.61
N ILE A 45 -9.41 28.86 -31.62
CA ILE A 45 -9.73 30.04 -30.80
C ILE A 45 -11.09 30.64 -31.20
N GLU A 46 -11.33 30.80 -32.49
CA GLU A 46 -12.61 31.35 -33.00
C GLU A 46 -13.78 30.44 -32.60
N LEU A 47 -13.61 29.12 -32.72
CA LEU A 47 -14.62 28.17 -32.32
C LEU A 47 -14.92 28.25 -30.81
N ILE A 48 -13.89 28.33 -29.95
CA ILE A 48 -14.06 28.51 -28.50
C ILE A 48 -14.84 29.78 -28.18
N LEU A 49 -14.50 30.90 -28.84
CA LEU A 49 -15.14 32.18 -28.61
C LEU A 49 -16.58 32.29 -29.15
N SER A 50 -16.89 31.52 -30.19
CA SER A 50 -18.24 31.43 -30.76
C SER A 50 -19.22 30.60 -29.90
N ILE A 51 -18.72 29.82 -28.95
CA ILE A 51 -19.57 28.97 -28.09
C ILE A 51 -20.33 29.82 -27.10
N LYS A 52 -21.66 29.90 -27.24
CA LYS A 52 -22.53 30.61 -26.29
C LYS A 52 -22.41 30.04 -24.88
N SER A 53 -22.46 30.87 -23.85
CA SER A 53 -22.28 30.52 -22.43
C SER A 53 -23.12 29.30 -21.98
N LYS A 54 -24.37 29.17 -22.49
CA LYS A 54 -25.24 28.01 -22.22
C LYS A 54 -24.73 26.68 -22.83
N LYS A 55 -23.98 26.73 -23.95
CA LYS A 55 -23.40 25.56 -24.61
C LYS A 55 -22.03 25.15 -23.98
N ILE A 56 -21.29 26.09 -23.39
CA ILE A 56 -20.02 25.85 -22.71
C ILE A 56 -20.23 24.86 -21.57
N LYS A 57 -21.29 25.00 -20.76
CA LYS A 57 -21.65 24.08 -19.66
C LYS A 57 -22.00 22.66 -20.14
N LYS A 58 -22.22 22.45 -21.44
CA LYS A 58 -22.56 21.14 -22.05
C LYS A 58 -21.38 20.54 -22.85
N LEU A 59 -20.25 21.22 -22.94
CA LEU A 59 -19.07 20.64 -23.59
C LEU A 59 -18.59 19.41 -22.79
N SER A 60 -18.26 18.34 -23.52
CA SER A 60 -17.61 17.21 -22.90
C SER A 60 -16.14 17.55 -22.59
N PRO A 61 -15.53 16.95 -21.56
CA PRO A 61 -14.11 17.11 -21.28
C PRO A 61 -13.23 16.78 -22.50
N ASP A 62 -13.56 15.73 -23.25
CA ASP A 62 -12.83 15.32 -24.46
C ASP A 62 -12.86 16.43 -25.53
N LYS A 63 -13.98 17.13 -25.69
CA LYS A 63 -14.09 18.25 -26.64
C LYS A 63 -13.28 19.48 -26.19
N VAL A 64 -13.20 19.74 -24.89
CA VAL A 64 -12.34 20.81 -24.36
C VAL A 64 -10.86 20.47 -24.55
N GLU A 65 -10.47 19.20 -24.35
CA GLU A 65 -9.10 18.75 -24.57
C GLU A 65 -8.72 18.85 -26.08
N GLU A 66 -9.60 18.42 -26.97
CA GLU A 66 -9.45 18.56 -28.43
C GLU A 66 -9.23 20.00 -28.87
N LEU A 67 -9.90 20.94 -28.21
CA LEU A 67 -9.82 22.38 -28.50
C LEU A 67 -8.60 23.06 -27.83
N GLY A 68 -7.77 22.34 -27.07
CA GLY A 68 -6.54 22.87 -26.49
C GLY A 68 -6.52 22.91 -24.96
N GLY A 69 -7.48 22.26 -24.31
CA GLY A 69 -7.54 22.07 -22.86
C GLY A 69 -8.05 23.28 -22.07
N ILE A 70 -8.31 23.05 -20.78
CA ILE A 70 -8.86 24.06 -19.86
C ILE A 70 -7.99 25.32 -19.82
N ALA A 71 -6.66 25.17 -19.88
CA ALA A 71 -5.72 26.29 -19.82
C ALA A 71 -5.92 27.27 -20.96
N LEU A 72 -6.26 26.80 -22.17
CA LEU A 72 -6.56 27.68 -23.32
C LEU A 72 -7.87 28.42 -23.09
N PHE A 73 -8.92 27.74 -22.60
CA PHE A 73 -10.20 28.36 -22.28
C PHE A 73 -10.04 29.47 -21.23
N GLN A 74 -9.28 29.20 -20.16
CA GLN A 74 -8.99 30.21 -19.13
C GLN A 74 -8.24 31.44 -19.68
N LYS A 75 -7.21 31.25 -20.53
CA LYS A 75 -6.49 32.33 -21.21
C LYS A 75 -7.41 33.15 -22.12
N LEU A 76 -8.45 32.54 -22.67
CA LEU A 76 -9.44 33.21 -23.49
C LEU A 76 -10.56 33.87 -22.67
N GLY A 77 -10.55 33.77 -21.34
CA GLY A 77 -11.59 34.29 -20.46
C GLY A 77 -12.89 33.50 -20.52
N VAL A 78 -12.83 32.24 -20.93
CA VAL A 78 -13.99 31.35 -21.03
C VAL A 78 -13.99 30.41 -19.84
N GLU A 79 -14.93 30.56 -18.91
CA GLU A 79 -15.08 29.69 -17.77
C GLU A 79 -15.64 28.31 -18.17
N VAL A 80 -14.83 27.30 -18.03
CA VAL A 80 -15.24 25.90 -18.15
C VAL A 80 -15.08 25.24 -16.78
N SER A 81 -16.19 24.92 -16.15
CA SER A 81 -16.15 24.22 -14.86
C SER A 81 -16.40 22.73 -15.05
N PHE A 82 -15.36 21.93 -15.01
CA PHE A 82 -15.46 20.50 -14.86
C PHE A 82 -15.00 20.11 -13.46
N LEU A 83 -15.56 19.03 -12.95
CA LEU A 83 -15.00 18.40 -11.77
C LEU A 83 -13.60 17.89 -12.13
N THR A 84 -12.58 18.47 -11.54
CA THR A 84 -11.20 18.06 -11.73
C THR A 84 -10.86 16.90 -10.76
N PHE A 85 -9.83 16.13 -11.11
CA PHE A 85 -9.35 15.06 -10.22
C PHE A 85 -8.90 15.63 -8.87
N LYS A 86 -8.25 16.80 -8.86
CA LYS A 86 -7.85 17.52 -7.65
C LYS A 86 -9.03 17.84 -6.74
N SER A 87 -10.12 18.38 -7.29
CA SER A 87 -11.32 18.70 -6.51
C SER A 87 -11.94 17.43 -5.93
N LEU A 88 -12.08 16.36 -6.75
CA LEU A 88 -12.60 15.08 -6.34
C LEU A 88 -11.75 14.41 -5.25
N ALA A 89 -10.44 14.36 -5.44
CA ALA A 89 -9.53 13.72 -4.50
C ALA A 89 -9.49 14.46 -3.15
N ASN A 90 -9.55 15.79 -3.16
CA ASN A 90 -9.65 16.59 -1.95
C ASN A 90 -10.98 16.37 -1.21
N GLU A 91 -12.08 16.25 -1.93
CA GLU A 91 -13.39 15.93 -1.35
C GLU A 91 -13.38 14.53 -0.72
N TYR A 92 -12.87 13.53 -1.44
CA TYR A 92 -12.70 12.17 -0.96
C TYR A 92 -11.85 12.09 0.31
N THR A 93 -10.69 12.77 0.34
CA THR A 93 -9.78 12.73 1.50
C THR A 93 -10.36 13.40 2.74
N ARG A 94 -11.18 14.45 2.59
CA ARG A 94 -11.86 15.09 3.73
C ARG A 94 -12.89 14.18 4.41
N GLN A 95 -13.52 13.28 3.65
CA GLN A 95 -14.55 12.36 4.16
C GLN A 95 -13.95 11.01 4.58
N TRP A 96 -12.65 10.78 4.31
CA TRP A 96 -12.02 9.52 4.61
C TRP A 96 -11.72 9.38 6.12
N THR A 97 -12.26 8.33 6.74
CA THR A 97 -12.12 8.03 8.18
C THR A 97 -11.27 6.79 8.46
N GLY A 98 -10.66 6.21 7.42
CA GLY A 98 -9.84 5.00 7.54
C GLY A 98 -8.53 5.22 8.29
N LYS A 99 -7.93 4.13 8.76
CA LYS A 99 -6.70 4.13 9.57
C LYS A 99 -5.39 3.94 8.75
N ASP A 100 -5.46 3.90 7.40
CA ASP A 100 -4.25 3.69 6.57
C ASP A 100 -3.53 5.01 6.32
N GLU A 101 -2.49 5.31 7.08
CA GLU A 101 -1.65 6.52 6.93
C GLU A 101 -1.03 6.66 5.53
N ASN A 102 -0.80 5.54 4.84
CA ASN A 102 -0.23 5.56 3.50
C ASN A 102 -1.27 5.90 2.41
N MET A 103 -2.55 5.92 2.73
CA MET A 103 -3.60 6.28 1.79
C MET A 103 -3.41 7.70 1.26
N LEU A 104 -3.18 8.67 2.14
CA LEU A 104 -2.95 10.07 1.76
C LEU A 104 -1.73 10.22 0.83
N ARG A 105 -0.63 9.49 1.11
CA ARG A 105 0.56 9.50 0.23
C ARG A 105 0.25 8.95 -1.16
N ARG A 106 -0.58 7.88 -1.25
CA ARG A 106 -1.00 7.31 -2.53
C ARG A 106 -1.95 8.23 -3.28
N VAL A 107 -2.86 8.93 -2.58
CA VAL A 107 -3.72 9.95 -3.20
C VAL A 107 -2.86 11.12 -3.70
N ALA A 108 -1.88 11.58 -2.93
CA ALA A 108 -0.95 12.64 -3.33
C ALA A 108 -0.19 12.28 -4.61
N PHE A 109 0.22 11.02 -4.77
CA PHE A 109 0.81 10.55 -6.02
C PHE A 109 -0.14 10.77 -7.22
N TRP A 110 -1.39 10.33 -7.10
CA TRP A 110 -2.38 10.48 -8.18
C TRP A 110 -2.76 11.95 -8.42
N LEU A 111 -2.73 12.78 -7.38
CA LEU A 111 -2.88 14.23 -7.51
C LEU A 111 -1.77 14.84 -8.38
N ASN A 112 -0.51 14.44 -8.19
CA ASN A 112 0.59 14.93 -9.03
C ASN A 112 0.45 14.47 -10.50
N VAL A 113 -0.17 13.31 -10.73
CA VAL A 113 -0.37 12.77 -12.08
C VAL A 113 -1.55 13.44 -12.80
N PHE A 114 -2.71 13.52 -12.15
CA PHE A 114 -3.94 13.94 -12.82
C PHE A 114 -4.38 15.37 -12.50
N ASN A 115 -3.92 15.95 -11.39
CA ASN A 115 -4.15 17.31 -10.96
C ASN A 115 -5.49 17.92 -11.45
N ASP A 116 -5.42 18.90 -12.33
CA ASP A 116 -6.58 19.63 -12.86
C ASP A 116 -7.27 18.94 -14.04
N LYS A 117 -6.88 17.68 -14.33
CA LYS A 117 -7.51 16.89 -15.39
C LYS A 117 -8.99 16.65 -15.07
N PRO A 118 -9.92 16.86 -16.03
CA PRO A 118 -11.32 16.55 -15.83
C PRO A 118 -11.51 15.04 -15.52
N VAL A 119 -12.27 14.75 -14.48
CA VAL A 119 -12.44 13.37 -14.01
C VAL A 119 -13.00 12.45 -15.10
N LYS A 120 -13.96 12.95 -15.91
CA LYS A 120 -14.57 12.21 -17.02
C LYS A 120 -13.62 11.93 -18.18
N SER A 121 -12.48 12.62 -18.29
CA SER A 121 -11.48 12.41 -19.35
C SER A 121 -10.39 11.41 -18.98
N ILE A 122 -10.38 10.92 -17.73
CA ILE A 122 -9.41 9.93 -17.29
C ILE A 122 -9.79 8.55 -17.82
N LYS A 123 -8.89 7.96 -18.65
CA LYS A 123 -9.09 6.66 -19.31
C LYS A 123 -8.25 5.56 -18.65
N SER A 124 -8.71 4.31 -18.74
CA SER A 124 -7.98 3.14 -18.22
C SER A 124 -6.55 3.05 -18.77
N SER A 125 -6.34 3.34 -20.06
CA SER A 125 -5.01 3.30 -20.70
C SER A 125 -4.02 4.29 -20.09
N GLN A 126 -4.49 5.46 -19.64
CA GLN A 126 -3.64 6.44 -18.96
C GLN A 126 -3.24 5.95 -17.58
N ILE A 127 -4.16 5.29 -16.85
CA ILE A 127 -3.86 4.69 -15.54
C ILE A 127 -2.84 3.56 -15.70
N GLU A 128 -2.99 2.71 -16.72
CA GLU A 128 -2.04 1.63 -17.05
C GLU A 128 -0.65 2.19 -17.33
N SER A 129 -0.53 3.15 -18.23
CA SER A 129 0.75 3.78 -18.57
C SER A 129 1.44 4.40 -17.34
N VAL A 130 0.69 5.07 -16.47
CA VAL A 130 1.25 5.65 -15.23
C VAL A 130 1.73 4.57 -14.28
N LEU A 131 1.00 3.47 -14.14
CA LEU A 131 1.42 2.36 -13.26
C LEU A 131 2.64 1.64 -13.80
N GLU A 132 2.78 1.49 -15.13
CA GLU A 132 3.98 0.96 -15.78
C GLU A 132 5.20 1.86 -15.54
N GLN A 133 5.05 3.16 -15.72
CA GLN A 133 6.10 4.14 -15.41
C GLN A 133 6.47 4.12 -13.92
N TYR A 134 5.49 4.00 -13.02
CA TYR A 134 5.73 3.90 -11.59
C TYR A 134 6.44 2.59 -11.22
N ALA A 135 6.15 1.49 -11.93
CA ALA A 135 6.82 0.20 -11.75
C ALA A 135 8.32 0.28 -12.04
N THR A 136 8.70 1.03 -13.08
CA THR A 136 10.10 1.21 -13.52
C THR A 136 10.83 2.37 -12.83
N GLY A 137 10.14 3.13 -11.96
CA GLY A 137 10.71 4.29 -11.29
C GLY A 137 10.78 5.56 -12.15
N SER A 138 10.09 5.58 -13.32
CA SER A 138 10.16 6.68 -14.30
C SER A 138 9.19 7.83 -14.04
N VAL A 139 8.37 7.78 -12.97
CA VAL A 139 7.44 8.87 -12.63
C VAL A 139 8.18 9.94 -11.83
N ASN A 140 8.13 11.20 -12.31
CA ASN A 140 8.79 12.35 -11.69
C ASN A 140 8.52 12.44 -10.17
N GLY A 141 9.60 12.52 -9.38
CA GLY A 141 9.54 12.65 -7.92
C GLY A 141 9.22 11.35 -7.15
N TYR A 142 8.97 10.24 -7.84
CA TYR A 142 8.68 8.93 -7.24
C TYR A 142 9.63 7.84 -7.73
N GLY A 143 10.82 8.23 -8.18
CA GLY A 143 11.86 7.34 -8.64
C GLY A 143 12.36 6.41 -7.52
N SER A 144 12.74 5.21 -7.91
CA SER A 144 13.42 4.23 -7.04
C SER A 144 14.26 3.35 -7.94
N ASP A 145 15.52 3.11 -7.55
CA ASP A 145 16.45 2.24 -8.27
C ASP A 145 15.97 0.79 -8.37
N LYS A 146 14.94 0.43 -7.58
CA LYS A 146 14.35 -0.92 -7.57
C LYS A 146 12.94 -0.90 -8.16
N PRO A 147 12.62 -1.83 -9.08
CA PRO A 147 11.26 -1.98 -9.61
C PRO A 147 10.24 -2.18 -8.49
N LYS A 148 9.05 -1.61 -8.66
CA LYS A 148 7.96 -1.80 -7.70
C LYS A 148 7.28 -3.15 -7.94
N SER A 149 6.95 -3.85 -6.85
CA SER A 149 6.21 -5.11 -6.94
C SER A 149 4.78 -4.90 -7.43
N ASN A 150 4.20 -5.90 -8.09
CA ASN A 150 2.81 -5.88 -8.53
C ASN A 150 1.83 -5.62 -7.36
N ASN A 151 2.14 -6.10 -6.16
CA ASN A 151 1.34 -5.82 -4.96
C ASN A 151 1.37 -4.34 -4.58
N THR A 152 2.48 -3.63 -4.82
CA THR A 152 2.55 -2.18 -4.65
C THR A 152 1.68 -1.46 -5.68
N LEU A 153 1.73 -1.89 -6.95
CA LEU A 153 0.89 -1.33 -8.02
C LEU A 153 -0.60 -1.58 -7.75
N LEU A 154 -0.97 -2.77 -7.26
CA LEU A 154 -2.34 -3.09 -6.84
C LEU A 154 -2.84 -2.15 -5.75
N ARG A 155 -2.00 -1.81 -4.76
CA ARG A 155 -2.36 -0.84 -3.72
C ARG A 155 -2.54 0.57 -4.28
N MET A 156 -1.69 0.99 -5.23
CA MET A 156 -1.85 2.27 -5.93
C MET A 156 -3.16 2.33 -6.71
N LYS A 157 -3.45 1.28 -7.50
CA LYS A 157 -4.71 1.13 -8.23
C LYS A 157 -5.91 1.13 -7.30
N SER A 158 -5.86 0.41 -6.17
CA SER A 158 -6.96 0.29 -5.22
C SER A 158 -7.36 1.65 -4.63
N VAL A 159 -6.38 2.48 -4.26
CA VAL A 159 -6.66 3.84 -3.75
C VAL A 159 -7.31 4.70 -4.82
N LEU A 160 -6.81 4.69 -6.06
CA LEU A 160 -7.41 5.42 -7.18
C LEU A 160 -8.83 4.93 -7.47
N SER A 161 -9.04 3.61 -7.46
CA SER A 161 -10.36 3.00 -7.62
C SER A 161 -11.33 3.47 -6.53
N GLY A 162 -10.87 3.60 -5.27
CA GLY A 162 -11.68 4.13 -4.17
C GLY A 162 -12.15 5.57 -4.43
N VAL A 163 -11.27 6.43 -4.96
CA VAL A 163 -11.62 7.81 -5.37
C VAL A 163 -12.69 7.81 -6.47
N PHE A 164 -12.59 6.91 -7.47
CA PHE A 164 -13.58 6.82 -8.54
C PHE A 164 -14.91 6.19 -8.09
N ILE A 165 -14.88 5.22 -7.18
CA ILE A 165 -16.10 4.67 -6.56
C ILE A 165 -16.85 5.79 -5.83
N TYR A 166 -16.14 6.59 -5.04
CA TYR A 166 -16.72 7.77 -4.40
C TYR A 166 -17.36 8.74 -5.43
N ALA A 167 -16.70 8.95 -6.58
CA ALA A 167 -17.26 9.77 -7.66
C ALA A 167 -18.53 9.18 -8.26
N ILE A 168 -18.66 7.85 -8.34
CA ILE A 168 -19.87 7.16 -8.78
C ILE A 168 -20.98 7.32 -7.76
N ASP A 169 -20.69 7.14 -6.47
CA ASP A 169 -21.67 7.30 -5.38
C ASP A 169 -22.22 8.74 -5.34
N LYS A 170 -21.41 9.74 -5.68
CA LYS A 170 -21.82 11.14 -5.83
C LYS A 170 -22.45 11.46 -7.19
N LYS A 171 -22.61 10.48 -8.07
CA LYS A 171 -23.13 10.64 -9.43
C LYS A 171 -22.31 11.60 -10.33
N TYR A 172 -21.02 11.70 -10.05
CA TYR A 172 -20.06 12.48 -10.87
C TYR A 172 -19.55 11.65 -12.07
N LEU A 173 -19.51 10.33 -11.92
CA LEU A 173 -19.12 9.36 -12.93
C LEU A 173 -20.14 8.23 -13.01
N ASP A 174 -20.24 7.62 -14.20
CA ASP A 174 -21.08 6.44 -14.43
C ASP A 174 -20.30 5.13 -14.30
N LYS A 175 -18.97 5.17 -14.54
CA LYS A 175 -18.11 3.98 -14.55
C LYS A 175 -16.74 4.31 -13.97
N ASN A 176 -16.13 3.33 -13.30
CA ASN A 176 -14.79 3.44 -12.74
C ASN A 176 -13.73 3.14 -13.81
N PRO A 177 -12.91 4.14 -14.24
CA PRO A 177 -11.88 3.88 -15.25
C PRO A 177 -10.74 2.97 -14.75
N ALA A 178 -10.53 2.83 -13.43
CA ALA A 178 -9.53 1.93 -12.87
C ALA A 178 -9.98 0.45 -12.86
N GLU A 179 -11.26 0.15 -13.08
CA GLU A 179 -11.79 -1.22 -12.99
C GLU A 179 -11.15 -2.15 -14.03
N LYS A 180 -11.03 -1.69 -15.27
CA LYS A 180 -10.48 -2.48 -16.39
C LYS A 180 -8.97 -2.69 -16.33
N VAL A 181 -8.24 -1.91 -15.53
CA VAL A 181 -6.80 -2.03 -15.38
C VAL A 181 -6.46 -3.35 -14.69
N ARG A 182 -5.71 -4.22 -15.35
CA ARG A 182 -5.37 -5.54 -14.84
C ARG A 182 -3.91 -5.60 -14.43
N ILE A 183 -3.67 -5.93 -13.16
CA ILE A 183 -2.35 -6.19 -12.61
C ILE A 183 -2.37 -7.61 -12.05
N LYS A 184 -1.49 -8.47 -12.52
CA LYS A 184 -1.37 -9.83 -11.97
C LYS A 184 -0.82 -9.74 -10.55
N ALA A 185 -1.59 -10.21 -9.56
CA ALA A 185 -1.09 -10.33 -8.19
C ALA A 185 0.10 -11.30 -8.17
N GLN A 186 1.20 -10.90 -7.57
CA GLN A 186 2.28 -11.83 -7.24
C GLN A 186 1.91 -12.53 -5.92
N GLN A 187 1.74 -13.83 -5.98
CA GLN A 187 1.69 -14.64 -4.78
C GLN A 187 3.11 -14.77 -4.25
N ASN A 188 3.50 -13.91 -3.34
CA ASN A 188 4.71 -14.12 -2.55
C ASN A 188 4.37 -15.11 -1.44
N LEU A 189 4.31 -16.38 -1.80
CA LEU A 189 4.29 -17.49 -0.84
C LEU A 189 5.69 -17.59 -0.25
N ILE A 190 5.97 -16.79 0.77
CA ILE A 190 7.17 -17.00 1.58
C ILE A 190 6.77 -18.03 2.64
N GLU A 191 7.17 -19.27 2.41
CA GLU A 191 6.96 -20.41 3.32
C GLU A 191 8.17 -20.61 4.23
N ARG A 192 8.85 -19.52 4.58
CA ARG A 192 10.05 -19.53 5.41
C ARG A 192 9.65 -19.61 6.88
N PHE A 193 10.06 -20.69 7.56
CA PHE A 193 10.02 -20.85 9.01
C PHE A 193 11.37 -21.36 9.51
N LEU A 194 11.65 -21.25 10.80
CA LEU A 194 12.92 -21.70 11.40
C LEU A 194 12.94 -23.22 11.51
N SER A 195 14.05 -23.84 11.15
CA SER A 195 14.38 -25.19 11.62
C SER A 195 14.72 -25.17 13.12
N ASP A 196 14.83 -26.32 13.74
CA ASP A 196 15.23 -26.42 15.17
C ASP A 196 16.60 -25.78 15.39
N ASP A 197 17.59 -26.13 14.55
CA ASP A 197 18.93 -25.54 14.61
C ASP A 197 18.94 -24.02 14.42
N GLU A 198 18.18 -23.51 13.46
CA GLU A 198 18.05 -22.04 13.22
C GLU A 198 17.36 -21.35 14.40
N ARG A 199 16.35 -21.97 15.01
CA ARG A 199 15.69 -21.45 16.21
C ARG A 199 16.69 -21.33 17.37
N ASP A 200 17.46 -22.39 17.60
CA ASP A 200 18.39 -22.46 18.70
C ASP A 200 19.54 -21.45 18.51
N ARG A 201 20.09 -21.32 17.30
CA ARG A 201 21.06 -20.28 16.97
C ARG A 201 20.48 -18.87 17.19
N LEU A 202 19.22 -18.63 16.80
CA LEU A 202 18.59 -17.34 16.98
C LEU A 202 18.40 -16.98 18.46
N LEU A 203 17.91 -17.93 19.26
CA LEU A 203 17.72 -17.73 20.69
C LEU A 203 19.08 -17.53 21.42
N ASN A 204 20.09 -18.30 21.05
CA ASN A 204 21.44 -18.12 21.58
C ASN A 204 22.02 -16.75 21.22
N ALA A 205 21.85 -16.28 19.99
CA ALA A 205 22.32 -14.96 19.56
C ALA A 205 21.62 -13.81 20.31
N CYS A 206 20.43 -14.03 20.87
CA CYS A 206 19.74 -13.01 21.67
C CYS A 206 20.46 -12.70 22.98
N SER A 207 21.19 -13.66 23.58
CA SER A 207 21.95 -13.46 24.82
C SER A 207 23.05 -12.39 24.69
N GLU A 208 23.54 -12.16 23.48
CA GLU A 208 24.54 -11.15 23.16
C GLU A 208 23.94 -9.80 22.75
N SER A 209 22.62 -9.65 22.84
CA SER A 209 21.95 -8.39 22.53
C SER A 209 22.21 -7.35 23.62
N THR A 210 22.47 -6.11 23.20
CA THR A 210 22.59 -4.98 24.14
C THR A 210 21.24 -4.56 24.75
N TRP A 211 20.15 -5.14 24.27
CA TRP A 211 18.83 -4.94 24.86
C TRP A 211 18.36 -6.24 25.52
N ASP A 212 18.24 -6.19 26.83
CA ASP A 212 17.97 -7.32 27.72
C ASP A 212 16.67 -8.09 27.41
N LYS A 213 15.67 -7.41 26.84
CA LYS A 213 14.37 -8.03 26.47
C LYS A 213 14.34 -8.64 25.07
N MET A 214 15.47 -8.72 24.39
CA MET A 214 15.49 -9.22 23.00
C MET A 214 15.11 -10.71 22.95
N HIS A 215 15.63 -11.53 23.87
CA HIS A 215 15.31 -12.95 23.97
C HIS A 215 13.80 -13.15 24.23
N LEU A 216 13.27 -12.47 25.22
CA LEU A 216 11.83 -12.51 25.55
C LEU A 216 10.95 -12.11 24.37
N LEU A 217 11.32 -11.06 23.61
CA LEU A 217 10.57 -10.62 22.43
C LEU A 217 10.51 -11.69 21.35
N ILE A 218 11.65 -12.34 21.07
CA ILE A 218 11.75 -13.40 20.07
C ILE A 218 10.99 -14.64 20.54
N LEU A 219 11.16 -15.02 21.79
CA LEU A 219 10.49 -16.18 22.39
C LEU A 219 8.96 -16.01 22.34
N LEU A 220 8.43 -14.87 22.75
CA LEU A 220 7.01 -14.53 22.60
C LEU A 220 6.55 -14.57 21.13
N ALA A 221 7.35 -14.05 20.21
CA ALA A 221 6.99 -14.04 18.80
C ALA A 221 6.85 -15.45 18.21
N ILE A 222 7.77 -16.36 18.57
CA ILE A 222 7.77 -17.77 18.08
C ILE A 222 6.68 -18.60 18.75
N THR A 223 6.43 -18.40 20.04
CA THR A 223 5.50 -19.25 20.79
C THR A 223 4.05 -18.84 20.63
N THR A 224 3.79 -17.54 20.52
CA THR A 224 2.41 -16.99 20.47
C THR A 224 1.96 -16.64 19.07
N GLY A 225 2.88 -16.44 18.14
CA GLY A 225 2.60 -15.98 16.79
C GLY A 225 1.91 -14.61 16.73
N MET A 226 1.99 -13.79 17.77
CA MET A 226 1.44 -12.44 17.80
C MET A 226 2.00 -11.58 16.65
N ARG A 227 1.21 -10.64 16.16
CA ARG A 227 1.72 -9.65 15.18
C ARG A 227 2.75 -8.74 15.85
N LYS A 228 3.70 -8.24 15.06
CA LYS A 228 4.72 -7.29 15.57
C LYS A 228 4.09 -6.16 16.39
N SER A 229 3.02 -5.55 15.89
CA SER A 229 2.33 -4.46 16.61
C SER A 229 1.68 -4.92 17.91
N GLU A 230 1.16 -6.12 17.98
CA GLU A 230 0.57 -6.69 19.19
C GLU A 230 1.67 -6.93 20.25
N LEU A 231 2.82 -7.45 19.85
CA LEU A 231 3.97 -7.66 20.74
C LEU A 231 4.51 -6.34 21.31
N ILE A 232 4.85 -5.39 20.45
CA ILE A 232 5.52 -4.16 20.91
C ILE A 232 4.61 -3.23 21.71
N TYR A 233 3.29 -3.33 21.55
CA TYR A 233 2.32 -2.57 22.33
C TYR A 233 1.69 -3.39 23.46
N LEU A 234 2.18 -4.61 23.73
CA LEU A 234 1.71 -5.45 24.82
C LEU A 234 1.97 -4.74 26.17
N ARG A 235 0.95 -4.69 27.02
CA ARG A 235 1.03 -4.10 28.37
C ARG A 235 1.03 -5.17 29.44
N TRP A 236 1.59 -4.87 30.59
CA TRP A 236 1.54 -5.80 31.73
C TRP A 236 0.11 -6.10 32.18
N SER A 237 -0.81 -5.16 32.03
CA SER A 237 -2.24 -5.36 32.30
C SER A 237 -2.95 -6.30 31.34
N ASP A 238 -2.38 -6.54 30.18
CA ASP A 238 -2.97 -7.42 29.17
C ASP A 238 -2.64 -8.90 29.42
N ILE A 239 -1.84 -9.18 30.46
CA ILE A 239 -1.33 -10.53 30.74
C ILE A 239 -1.96 -11.08 32.01
N ASP A 240 -2.74 -12.14 31.85
CA ASP A 240 -3.24 -12.96 32.93
C ASP A 240 -2.19 -14.07 33.23
N PHE A 241 -1.36 -13.84 34.26
CA PHE A 241 -0.29 -14.75 34.64
C PHE A 241 -0.82 -16.05 35.23
N ASP A 242 -2.02 -16.05 35.82
CA ASP A 242 -2.61 -17.22 36.45
C ASP A 242 -3.19 -18.18 35.40
N LYS A 243 -3.80 -17.61 34.36
CA LYS A 243 -4.35 -18.40 33.24
C LYS A 243 -3.36 -18.64 32.12
N GLY A 244 -2.23 -17.96 32.09
CA GLY A 244 -1.27 -18.04 30.99
C GLY A 244 -1.79 -17.46 29.68
N LEU A 245 -2.46 -16.31 29.73
CA LEU A 245 -3.13 -15.71 28.57
C LEU A 245 -2.72 -14.26 28.38
N ALA A 246 -2.54 -13.86 27.13
CA ALA A 246 -2.55 -12.45 26.75
C ALA A 246 -3.94 -12.06 26.19
N ILE A 247 -4.50 -10.98 26.72
CA ILE A 247 -5.76 -10.39 26.28
C ILE A 247 -5.44 -9.33 25.24
N LEU A 248 -5.57 -9.66 23.98
CA LEU A 248 -5.30 -8.74 22.89
C LEU A 248 -6.59 -7.99 22.56
N GLY A 249 -6.62 -6.71 22.91
CA GLY A 249 -7.75 -5.80 22.66
C GLY A 249 -7.98 -5.52 21.17
N ASP A 250 -8.76 -4.48 20.88
CA ASP A 250 -9.14 -4.10 19.50
C ASP A 250 -7.90 -3.85 18.62
N THR A 251 -7.48 -4.88 17.93
CA THR A 251 -6.35 -4.79 17.00
C THR A 251 -6.83 -4.12 15.71
N LYS A 252 -5.94 -3.43 15.01
CA LYS A 252 -6.20 -2.70 13.75
C LYS A 252 -7.08 -3.49 12.74
N ASN A 253 -7.19 -4.80 12.92
CA ASN A 253 -7.86 -5.73 12.01
C ASN A 253 -8.68 -6.83 12.69
N GLY A 254 -9.01 -6.77 14.00
CA GLY A 254 -9.62 -7.91 14.66
C GLY A 254 -10.48 -7.61 15.87
N SER A 255 -11.35 -8.56 16.17
CA SER A 255 -12.03 -8.65 17.44
C SER A 255 -11.03 -8.93 18.57
N PRO A 256 -11.32 -8.57 19.83
CA PRO A 256 -10.53 -8.99 20.99
C PRO A 256 -10.34 -10.49 20.98
N ARG A 257 -9.14 -10.95 21.31
CA ARG A 257 -8.83 -12.38 21.39
C ARG A 257 -7.91 -12.71 22.55
N LEU A 258 -8.03 -13.92 23.03
CA LEU A 258 -7.11 -14.52 23.98
C LEU A 258 -5.99 -15.23 23.21
N ASN A 259 -4.75 -15.02 23.65
CA ASN A 259 -3.60 -15.69 23.04
C ASN A 259 -2.84 -16.45 24.16
N PRO A 260 -2.74 -17.78 24.09
CA PRO A 260 -2.03 -18.57 25.10
C PRO A 260 -0.53 -18.22 25.14
N ILE A 261 0.01 -18.10 26.35
CA ILE A 261 1.44 -17.93 26.61
C ILE A 261 1.92 -19.16 27.39
N PRO A 262 2.90 -19.92 26.86
CA PRO A 262 3.46 -21.06 27.56
C PRO A 262 4.09 -20.68 28.92
N SER A 263 4.05 -21.57 29.91
CA SER A 263 4.52 -21.32 31.28
C SER A 263 5.97 -20.86 31.34
N PHE A 264 6.86 -21.52 30.58
CA PHE A 264 8.28 -21.14 30.53
C PHE A 264 8.52 -19.69 30.00
N VAL A 265 7.64 -19.20 29.11
CA VAL A 265 7.68 -17.82 28.65
C VAL A 265 7.20 -16.85 29.75
N LEU A 266 6.15 -17.24 30.47
CA LEU A 266 5.67 -16.46 31.64
C LEU A 266 6.75 -16.35 32.71
N ASP A 267 7.50 -17.42 32.93
CA ASP A 267 8.59 -17.43 33.95
C ASP A 267 9.71 -16.46 33.55
N GLU A 268 10.06 -16.38 32.26
CA GLU A 268 10.98 -15.36 31.78
C GLU A 268 10.37 -13.95 31.90
N MET A 269 9.07 -13.77 31.57
CA MET A 269 8.38 -12.50 31.70
C MET A 269 8.37 -11.97 33.14
N LYS A 270 8.26 -12.85 34.14
CA LYS A 270 8.29 -12.48 35.57
C LYS A 270 9.57 -11.75 35.97
N GLN A 271 10.72 -12.06 35.31
CA GLN A 271 12.00 -11.40 35.58
C GLN A 271 11.98 -9.91 35.20
N PHE A 272 11.12 -9.52 34.26
CA PHE A 272 10.98 -8.15 33.77
C PHE A 272 9.73 -7.46 34.27
N ARG A 273 8.92 -8.17 35.12
CA ARG A 273 7.59 -7.70 35.53
C ARG A 273 7.67 -6.37 36.29
N GLN A 274 6.89 -5.40 35.82
CA GLN A 274 6.68 -4.12 36.49
C GLN A 274 5.25 -4.02 36.98
N ILE A 275 5.07 -3.36 38.14
CA ILE A 275 3.74 -3.07 38.67
C ILE A 275 3.14 -1.94 37.86
N GLY A 276 1.90 -2.10 37.42
CA GLY A 276 1.18 -1.05 36.70
C GLY A 276 0.82 -1.44 35.26
N ASN A 277 0.41 -0.47 34.46
CA ASN A 277 -0.14 -0.62 33.13
C ASN A 277 0.86 -0.25 32.02
N GLY A 278 2.18 -0.31 32.32
CA GLY A 278 3.23 0.02 31.37
C GLY A 278 3.38 -1.01 30.24
N LEU A 279 4.05 -0.58 29.16
CA LEU A 279 4.43 -1.50 28.06
C LEU A 279 5.45 -2.53 28.55
N VAL A 280 5.34 -3.79 28.10
CA VAL A 280 6.36 -4.82 28.32
C VAL A 280 7.67 -4.42 27.67
N PHE A 281 7.60 -3.92 26.43
CA PHE A 281 8.72 -3.56 25.57
C PHE A 281 8.82 -2.05 25.36
N PHE A 282 8.90 -1.30 26.45
CA PHE A 282 8.99 0.16 26.41
C PHE A 282 10.37 0.68 26.00
N SER A 283 10.39 1.90 25.48
CA SER A 283 11.63 2.63 25.19
C SER A 283 12.22 3.24 26.47
N PRO A 284 13.54 3.10 26.73
CA PRO A 284 14.18 3.74 27.89
C PRO A 284 13.97 5.27 27.95
N ASN A 285 13.86 5.92 26.80
CA ASN A 285 13.68 7.36 26.71
C ASN A 285 12.21 7.82 26.85
N ASN A 286 11.25 6.91 26.72
CA ASN A 286 9.82 7.22 26.84
C ASN A 286 9.04 5.92 27.07
N SER A 287 8.61 5.72 28.32
CA SER A 287 7.89 4.51 28.75
C SER A 287 6.53 4.30 28.07
N GLU A 288 5.93 5.34 27.49
CA GLU A 288 4.67 5.25 26.74
C GLU A 288 4.87 4.84 25.28
N LYS A 289 6.11 4.76 24.83
CA LYS A 289 6.45 4.35 23.46
C LYS A 289 7.17 3.01 23.46
N PRO A 290 6.88 2.13 22.46
CA PRO A 290 7.62 0.89 22.32
C PRO A 290 9.07 1.15 21.94
N PHE A 291 9.95 0.25 22.34
CA PHE A 291 11.35 0.26 21.93
C PHE A 291 11.52 -0.03 20.44
N ASP A 292 12.33 0.76 19.75
CA ASP A 292 12.70 0.45 18.36
C ASP A 292 13.86 -0.56 18.33
N PHE A 293 13.50 -1.82 18.33
CA PHE A 293 14.44 -2.95 18.38
C PHE A 293 15.05 -3.31 17.01
N ARG A 294 14.77 -2.55 15.94
CA ARG A 294 15.17 -2.91 14.57
C ARG A 294 16.69 -3.16 14.45
N LYS A 295 17.51 -2.30 15.02
CA LYS A 295 18.96 -2.45 15.00
C LYS A 295 19.42 -3.69 15.76
N GLN A 296 18.79 -4.02 16.90
CA GLN A 296 19.09 -5.21 17.69
C GLN A 296 18.66 -6.47 16.95
N TRP A 297 17.48 -6.45 16.34
CA TRP A 297 17.01 -7.53 15.49
C TRP A 297 17.97 -7.84 14.34
N ASP A 298 18.40 -6.83 13.60
CA ASP A 298 19.34 -7.04 12.49
C ASP A 298 20.64 -7.68 12.97
N LYS A 299 21.21 -7.23 14.11
CA LYS A 299 22.42 -7.83 14.70
C LYS A 299 22.22 -9.28 15.13
N VAL A 300 21.13 -9.57 15.81
CA VAL A 300 20.82 -10.95 16.31
C VAL A 300 20.57 -11.88 15.13
N ARG A 301 19.80 -11.45 14.15
CA ARG A 301 19.56 -12.21 12.91
C ARG A 301 20.87 -12.53 12.17
N ASP A 302 21.74 -11.53 12.01
CA ASP A 302 23.02 -11.69 11.30
C ASP A 302 23.97 -12.63 12.06
N ARG A 303 24.04 -12.56 13.40
CA ARG A 303 24.79 -13.51 14.25
C ARG A 303 24.26 -14.95 14.15
N ALA A 304 22.95 -15.09 14.03
CA ALA A 304 22.32 -16.39 13.86
C ALA A 304 22.45 -16.95 12.43
N ASP A 305 23.12 -16.21 11.52
CA ASP A 305 23.23 -16.56 10.09
C ASP A 305 21.88 -16.78 9.40
N LEU A 306 20.91 -15.93 9.71
CA LEU A 306 19.55 -16.00 9.15
C LEU A 306 19.38 -14.99 8.01
N VAL A 307 20.07 -15.23 6.90
CA VAL A 307 19.98 -14.37 5.71
C VAL A 307 18.53 -14.31 5.21
N SER A 308 18.05 -13.09 4.92
CA SER A 308 16.71 -12.83 4.39
C SER A 308 15.54 -13.20 5.31
N PHE A 309 15.79 -13.59 6.57
CA PHE A 309 14.74 -13.88 7.55
C PHE A 309 14.23 -12.57 8.17
N ARG A 310 12.93 -12.37 8.12
CA ARG A 310 12.28 -11.13 8.61
C ARG A 310 11.66 -11.38 9.98
N PHE A 311 11.53 -10.36 10.81
CA PHE A 311 10.85 -10.47 12.09
C PHE A 311 9.41 -11.04 11.96
N HIS A 312 8.71 -10.75 10.86
CA HIS A 312 7.36 -11.31 10.64
C HIS A 312 7.38 -12.81 10.35
N ASP A 313 8.51 -13.38 9.92
CA ASP A 313 8.64 -14.80 9.63
C ASP A 313 8.65 -15.65 10.92
N LEU A 314 8.90 -15.03 12.11
CA LEU A 314 8.69 -15.65 13.41
C LEU A 314 7.23 -16.08 13.61
N ARG A 315 6.28 -15.27 13.15
CA ARG A 315 4.87 -15.66 13.17
C ARG A 315 4.55 -16.79 12.18
N HIS A 316 5.24 -16.83 11.05
CA HIS A 316 5.15 -17.98 10.13
C HIS A 316 5.71 -19.23 10.78
N THR A 317 6.80 -19.11 11.55
CA THR A 317 7.38 -20.19 12.35
C THR A 317 6.38 -20.72 13.38
N ALA A 318 5.74 -19.84 14.16
CA ALA A 318 4.68 -20.22 15.11
C ALA A 318 3.56 -21.00 14.43
N ALA A 319 3.07 -20.49 13.29
CA ALA A 319 2.02 -21.14 12.51
C ALA A 319 2.44 -22.53 12.02
N SER A 320 3.67 -22.65 11.52
CA SER A 320 4.23 -23.90 11.02
C SER A 320 4.37 -24.93 12.14
N TYR A 321 4.91 -24.54 13.29
CA TYR A 321 5.06 -25.43 14.45
C TYR A 321 3.71 -25.94 14.96
N LEU A 322 2.69 -25.07 15.07
CA LEU A 322 1.34 -25.51 15.48
C LEU A 322 0.79 -26.57 14.52
N VAL A 323 0.87 -26.34 13.21
CA VAL A 323 0.33 -27.28 12.21
C VAL A 323 1.15 -28.57 12.14
N MET A 324 2.48 -28.49 12.24
CA MET A 324 3.35 -29.69 12.30
C MET A 324 3.12 -30.51 13.57
N ALA A 325 2.80 -29.88 14.69
CA ALA A 325 2.42 -30.53 15.94
C ALA A 325 1.00 -31.13 15.92
N GLY A 326 0.23 -30.95 14.83
CA GLY A 326 -1.07 -31.58 14.67
C GLY A 326 -2.27 -30.65 14.90
N ALA A 327 -2.06 -29.37 15.19
CA ALA A 327 -3.16 -28.44 15.27
C ALA A 327 -3.90 -28.36 13.90
N THR A 328 -5.22 -28.31 13.96
CA THR A 328 -6.02 -28.04 12.76
C THR A 328 -5.75 -26.63 12.24
N LEU A 329 -5.99 -26.40 10.96
CA LEU A 329 -5.84 -25.07 10.39
C LEU A 329 -6.76 -24.04 11.06
N HIS A 330 -7.91 -24.49 11.58
CA HIS A 330 -8.84 -23.66 12.32
C HIS A 330 -8.25 -23.23 13.66
N GLU A 331 -7.76 -24.17 14.47
CA GLU A 331 -7.13 -23.89 15.78
C GLU A 331 -5.91 -22.99 15.62
N ALA A 332 -5.00 -23.31 14.68
CA ALA A 332 -3.86 -22.45 14.37
C ALA A 332 -4.32 -21.05 13.95
N GLY A 333 -5.38 -20.95 13.12
CA GLY A 333 -5.97 -19.68 12.73
C GLY A 333 -6.53 -18.87 13.90
N GLN A 334 -7.17 -19.51 14.87
CA GLN A 334 -7.69 -18.88 16.09
C GLN A 334 -6.55 -18.33 16.97
N ILE A 335 -5.54 -19.13 17.26
CA ILE A 335 -4.36 -18.72 18.05
C ILE A 335 -3.67 -17.52 17.39
N LEU A 336 -3.46 -17.59 16.09
CA LEU A 336 -2.83 -16.52 15.32
C LEU A 336 -3.74 -15.29 15.13
N GLY A 337 -5.05 -15.42 15.28
CA GLY A 337 -6.03 -14.36 14.98
C GLY A 337 -6.11 -14.05 13.50
N HIS A 338 -6.25 -15.07 12.67
CA HIS A 338 -6.55 -14.94 11.26
C HIS A 338 -8.05 -14.74 11.05
N LYS A 339 -8.45 -13.66 10.37
CA LYS A 339 -9.86 -13.41 10.03
C LYS A 339 -10.39 -14.32 8.94
N SER A 340 -9.51 -14.87 8.10
CA SER A 340 -9.85 -15.72 6.98
C SER A 340 -9.05 -17.00 7.06
N GLU A 341 -9.71 -18.13 6.95
CA GLU A 341 -9.08 -19.45 6.85
C GLU A 341 -8.12 -19.55 5.67
N GLN A 342 -8.38 -18.80 4.60
CA GLN A 342 -7.48 -18.73 3.45
C GLN A 342 -6.06 -18.29 3.83
N THR A 343 -5.91 -17.47 4.89
CA THR A 343 -4.60 -17.07 5.38
C THR A 343 -3.84 -18.24 6.02
N THR A 344 -4.54 -19.18 6.66
CA THR A 344 -3.95 -20.36 7.32
C THR A 344 -3.77 -21.51 6.34
N LYS A 345 -4.53 -21.58 5.25
CA LYS A 345 -4.43 -22.63 4.21
C LYS A 345 -3.02 -22.80 3.62
N ARG A 346 -2.20 -21.75 3.64
CA ARG A 346 -0.80 -21.82 3.19
C ARG A 346 0.06 -22.85 3.96
N TYR A 347 -0.32 -23.16 5.20
CA TYR A 347 0.39 -24.14 6.05
C TYR A 347 -0.15 -25.55 5.91
N ALA A 348 -1.20 -25.79 5.11
CA ALA A 348 -1.87 -27.09 5.01
C ALA A 348 -0.94 -28.24 4.57
N HIS A 349 0.07 -27.92 3.76
CA HIS A 349 1.06 -28.89 3.30
C HIS A 349 1.94 -29.44 4.45
N LEU A 350 2.12 -28.67 5.54
CA LEU A 350 2.93 -29.07 6.70
C LEU A 350 2.24 -30.11 7.58
N SER A 351 0.92 -30.29 7.45
CA SER A 351 0.17 -31.30 8.21
C SER A 351 0.27 -32.74 7.65
N THR A 352 1.01 -32.94 6.57
CA THR A 352 1.05 -34.24 5.87
C THR A 352 1.61 -35.34 6.76
N GLY A 353 2.71 -35.10 7.50
CA GLY A 353 3.30 -36.05 8.41
C GLY A 353 2.35 -36.47 9.55
N HIS A 354 1.68 -35.47 10.15
CA HIS A 354 0.67 -35.75 11.20
C HIS A 354 -0.52 -36.54 10.63
N LYS A 355 -1.02 -36.23 9.45
CA LYS A 355 -2.12 -36.96 8.80
C LYS A 355 -1.73 -38.40 8.50
N SER A 356 -0.50 -38.63 8.04
CA SER A 356 0.01 -39.97 7.80
C SER A 356 0.09 -40.81 9.09
N ALA A 357 0.68 -40.23 10.15
CA ALA A 357 0.76 -40.90 11.46
C ALA A 357 -0.63 -41.13 12.08
N LEU A 358 -1.58 -40.21 11.93
CA LEU A 358 -2.95 -40.35 12.38
C LEU A 358 -3.66 -41.49 11.62
N SER A 359 -3.52 -41.51 10.29
CA SER A 359 -4.10 -42.57 9.46
C SER A 359 -3.56 -43.96 9.84
N GLU A 360 -2.24 -44.07 9.98
CA GLU A 360 -1.59 -45.32 10.41
C GLU A 360 -2.14 -45.79 11.75
N ARG A 361 -2.14 -44.93 12.77
CA ARG A 361 -2.64 -45.27 14.10
C ARG A 361 -4.10 -45.74 14.09
N VAL A 362 -4.99 -44.94 13.46
CA VAL A 362 -6.43 -45.23 13.44
C VAL A 362 -6.70 -46.51 12.65
N MET A 363 -6.06 -46.69 11.50
CA MET A 363 -6.30 -47.91 10.69
C MET A 363 -5.72 -49.16 11.35
N SER A 364 -4.56 -49.04 12.01
CA SER A 364 -3.99 -50.14 12.78
C SER A 364 -4.89 -50.53 13.96
N GLU A 365 -5.49 -49.58 14.67
CA GLU A 365 -6.46 -49.86 15.74
C GLU A 365 -7.72 -50.56 15.20
N VAL A 366 -8.24 -50.09 14.05
CA VAL A 366 -9.48 -50.63 13.47
C VAL A 366 -9.31 -52.01 12.85
N PHE A 367 -8.14 -52.29 12.25
CA PHE A 367 -7.94 -53.56 11.54
C PHE A 367 -7.14 -54.62 12.33
N ASN A 368 -6.50 -54.26 13.44
CA ASN A 368 -5.80 -55.21 14.33
C ASN A 368 -6.57 -55.49 15.63
N SER A 369 -7.77 -54.95 15.80
CA SER A 369 -8.76 -55.28 16.83
C SER A 369 -9.69 -56.41 16.32
#